data_cced669882515b1462a34fdecec4f31c
#
_entry.id   cced669882515b1462a34fdecec4f31c
#
_cell.length_a   1.000
_cell.length_b   1.000
_cell.length_c   1.000
_cell.angle_alpha   90.00
_cell.angle_beta   90.00
_cell.angle_gamma   90.00
#
_symmetry.space_group_name_H-M   'P 1'
#
loop_
_entity.id
_entity.type
_entity.pdbx_description
1 polymer ?
#
loop_
_entity_poly.entity_id
_entity_poly.type
_entity_poly.pdbx_seq_one_letter_code
_entity_poly.pdbx_strand_id
1 'polypeptide(L)'
;HALGVSGIELHNLHDPVFARTGSPRDPYAAGQIKHDLFCKGLEIPCIDSITELLDDTSAEEKCEEISVCLRTAADLSVPYVRVRAYDHPGAPQAQDDTVLYLLQRLLPVAQAANCELLLETAGPYADTARLRRLLDRLACDGIGVLWDLYAPCMEKAEPPQQTVTNLGAFVRHVHIRDFAPESGTFCLMGEGAVPTQTLIGALESINYAGHICFEWDPTWLPEAADMHLVFAHFRSYMSRYEKKAVQEIYYNKLHTGRRIWPKEVLIRETFPQVLDRVAEEFPDQIAFKYTT
;
A
#
# COMPACT_ATOMS: atom_id res chain seq x y z
N HIS A 1 -11.56 0.57 10.52
CA HIS A 1 -12.29 1.84 10.58
C HIS A 1 -12.07 2.57 11.91
N ALA A 2 -12.27 1.93 13.07
CA ALA A 2 -12.06 2.57 14.39
C ALA A 2 -10.63 3.11 14.58
N LEU A 3 -9.63 2.52 13.93
CA LEU A 3 -8.22 2.92 13.97
C LEU A 3 -7.87 4.01 12.95
N GLY A 4 -8.81 4.47 12.11
CA GLY A 4 -8.56 5.49 11.10
C GLY A 4 -7.71 5.04 9.92
N VAL A 5 -7.58 3.73 9.67
CA VAL A 5 -6.95 3.20 8.46
C VAL A 5 -7.94 3.19 7.29
N SER A 6 -7.45 3.36 6.07
CA SER A 6 -8.25 3.42 4.85
C SER A 6 -8.30 2.10 4.09
N GLY A 7 -7.44 1.14 4.40
CA GLY A 7 -7.40 -0.15 3.73
C GLY A 7 -6.79 -1.25 4.57
N ILE A 8 -6.98 -2.47 4.11
CA ILE A 8 -6.35 -3.67 4.64
C ILE A 8 -5.83 -4.51 3.49
N GLU A 9 -4.66 -5.10 3.63
CA GLU A 9 -4.16 -6.11 2.69
C GLU A 9 -4.63 -7.49 3.07
N LEU A 10 -4.82 -8.32 2.05
CA LEU A 10 -5.07 -9.74 2.26
C LEU A 10 -3.75 -10.49 2.12
N HIS A 11 -3.26 -10.98 3.24
CA HIS A 11 -2.09 -11.84 3.29
C HIS A 11 -2.53 -13.30 3.44
N ASN A 12 -1.94 -14.19 2.66
CA ASN A 12 -2.21 -15.63 2.74
C ASN A 12 -3.69 -16.01 2.60
N LEU A 13 -4.16 -16.16 1.36
CA LEU A 13 -5.55 -16.57 1.08
C LEU A 13 -5.94 -17.97 1.62
N HIS A 14 -4.98 -18.74 2.13
CA HIS A 14 -5.18 -20.03 2.79
C HIS A 14 -5.33 -19.91 4.32
N ASP A 15 -5.26 -18.70 4.87
CA ASP A 15 -5.32 -18.51 6.32
C ASP A 15 -6.62 -19.11 6.91
N PRO A 16 -6.51 -19.91 7.98
CA PRO A 16 -7.67 -20.49 8.66
C PRO A 16 -8.73 -19.48 9.14
N VAL A 17 -8.40 -18.21 9.25
CA VAL A 17 -9.36 -17.15 9.57
C VAL A 17 -10.52 -17.12 8.56
N PHE A 18 -10.23 -17.39 7.28
CA PHE A 18 -11.24 -17.46 6.24
C PHE A 18 -12.16 -18.69 6.32
N ALA A 19 -11.81 -19.70 7.08
CA ALA A 19 -12.69 -20.86 7.30
C ALA A 19 -14.01 -20.49 8.00
N ARG A 20 -14.02 -19.39 8.75
CA ARG A 20 -15.20 -18.90 9.50
C ARG A 20 -15.97 -17.80 8.78
N THR A 21 -15.31 -17.00 7.97
CA THR A 21 -15.86 -15.81 7.29
C THR A 21 -16.20 -16.07 5.82
N GLY A 22 -15.90 -17.23 5.31
CA GLY A 22 -15.88 -17.53 3.87
C GLY A 22 -14.53 -17.16 3.25
N SER A 23 -14.03 -18.04 2.39
CA SER A 23 -12.77 -17.79 1.70
C SER A 23 -12.94 -16.69 0.64
N PRO A 24 -12.05 -15.71 0.53
CA PRO A 24 -12.07 -14.75 -0.56
C PRO A 24 -11.86 -15.40 -1.94
N ARG A 25 -11.46 -16.67 -1.99
CA ARG A 25 -11.38 -17.50 -3.21
C ARG A 25 -12.75 -18.01 -3.69
N ASP A 26 -13.78 -17.92 -2.85
CA ASP A 26 -15.17 -18.20 -3.24
C ASP A 26 -15.81 -16.89 -3.73
N PRO A 27 -16.29 -16.82 -5.00
CA PRO A 27 -16.86 -15.59 -5.56
C PRO A 27 -18.04 -15.02 -4.76
N TYR A 28 -18.86 -15.89 -4.13
CA TYR A 28 -19.95 -15.42 -3.27
C TYR A 28 -19.44 -14.77 -1.99
N ALA A 29 -18.48 -15.40 -1.33
CA ALA A 29 -17.82 -14.85 -0.15
C ALA A 29 -17.03 -13.59 -0.49
N ALA A 30 -16.34 -13.55 -1.64
CA ALA A 30 -15.66 -12.37 -2.14
C ALA A 30 -16.61 -11.17 -2.30
N GLY A 31 -17.79 -11.38 -2.89
CA GLY A 31 -18.82 -10.35 -3.01
C GLY A 31 -19.27 -9.80 -1.65
N GLN A 32 -19.46 -10.67 -0.66
CA GLN A 32 -19.83 -10.28 0.70
C GLN A 32 -18.70 -9.49 1.40
N ILE A 33 -17.45 -9.97 1.30
CA ILE A 33 -16.27 -9.28 1.85
C ILE A 33 -16.15 -7.87 1.27
N LYS A 34 -16.25 -7.74 -0.06
CA LYS A 34 -16.20 -6.46 -0.74
C LYS A 34 -17.28 -5.50 -0.25
N HIS A 35 -18.52 -5.98 -0.11
CA HIS A 35 -19.63 -5.18 0.41
C HIS A 35 -19.37 -4.72 1.85
N ASP A 36 -18.94 -5.63 2.72
CA ASP A 36 -18.69 -5.33 4.14
C ASP A 36 -17.56 -4.32 4.34
N LEU A 37 -16.51 -4.41 3.54
CA LEU A 37 -15.41 -3.44 3.56
C LEU A 37 -15.87 -2.08 3.03
N PHE A 38 -16.62 -2.06 1.92
CA PHE A 38 -17.19 -0.84 1.37
C PHE A 38 -18.07 -0.11 2.39
N CYS A 39 -18.97 -0.83 3.10
CA CYS A 39 -19.81 -0.26 4.16
C CYS A 39 -19.00 0.32 5.33
N LYS A 40 -17.76 -0.13 5.52
CA LYS A 40 -16.83 0.39 6.53
C LYS A 40 -15.90 1.47 5.99
N GLY A 41 -15.98 1.83 4.71
CA GLY A 41 -15.07 2.76 4.06
C GLY A 41 -13.63 2.24 4.00
N LEU A 42 -13.46 0.92 3.83
CA LEU A 42 -12.16 0.26 3.71
C LEU A 42 -11.97 -0.28 2.30
N GLU A 43 -10.73 -0.21 1.81
CA GLU A 43 -10.30 -0.76 0.54
C GLU A 43 -9.37 -1.96 0.75
N ILE A 44 -9.22 -2.78 -0.28
CA ILE A 44 -8.15 -3.79 -0.36
C ILE A 44 -7.17 -3.29 -1.41
N PRO A 45 -6.05 -2.67 -1.02
CA PRO A 45 -5.10 -2.13 -1.99
C PRO A 45 -4.27 -3.20 -2.69
N CYS A 46 -4.00 -4.34 -2.02
CA CYS A 46 -3.14 -5.38 -2.53
C CYS A 46 -3.51 -6.75 -1.93
N ILE A 47 -3.27 -7.82 -2.68
CA ILE A 47 -3.24 -9.19 -2.18
C ILE A 47 -1.80 -9.67 -2.17
N ASP A 48 -1.36 -10.16 -1.02
CA ASP A 48 -0.05 -10.77 -0.86
C ASP A 48 -0.08 -12.26 -1.23
N SER A 49 0.61 -12.61 -2.30
CA SER A 49 0.94 -14.02 -2.54
C SER A 49 2.02 -14.46 -1.55
N ILE A 50 1.80 -15.61 -0.89
CA ILE A 50 2.79 -16.23 -0.02
C ILE A 50 3.88 -16.98 -0.82
N THR A 51 3.69 -17.09 -2.15
CA THR A 51 4.59 -17.84 -3.04
C THR A 51 5.92 -17.13 -3.20
N GLU A 52 7.00 -17.88 -2.95
CA GLU A 52 8.37 -17.44 -3.19
C GLU A 52 8.78 -17.81 -4.62
N LEU A 53 9.22 -16.81 -5.40
CA LEU A 53 9.56 -17.04 -6.81
C LEU A 53 10.82 -17.88 -6.99
N LEU A 54 11.73 -17.89 -6.00
CA LEU A 54 13.03 -18.56 -6.08
C LEU A 54 13.17 -19.81 -5.20
N ASP A 55 12.12 -20.23 -4.47
CA ASP A 55 12.18 -21.49 -3.72
C ASP A 55 12.18 -22.73 -4.64
N ASP A 56 12.32 -23.92 -4.06
CA ASP A 56 12.40 -25.19 -4.79
C ASP A 56 11.04 -25.72 -5.30
N THR A 57 9.94 -24.98 -5.07
CA THR A 57 8.61 -25.32 -5.59
C THR A 57 8.61 -25.27 -7.12
N SER A 58 7.84 -26.14 -7.77
CA SER A 58 7.78 -26.16 -9.23
C SER A 58 7.19 -24.87 -9.82
N ALA A 59 7.61 -24.53 -11.03
CA ALA A 59 7.10 -23.36 -11.73
C ALA A 59 5.57 -23.43 -11.97
N GLU A 60 5.06 -24.63 -12.16
CA GLU A 60 3.63 -24.91 -12.35
C GLU A 60 2.85 -24.59 -11.07
N GLU A 61 3.29 -25.05 -9.92
CA GLU A 61 2.66 -24.80 -8.63
C GLU A 61 2.70 -23.30 -8.28
N LYS A 62 3.86 -22.65 -8.46
CA LYS A 62 3.99 -21.19 -8.28
C LYS A 62 3.01 -20.42 -9.14
N CYS A 63 2.95 -20.73 -10.44
CA CYS A 63 2.05 -20.07 -11.36
C CYS A 63 0.58 -20.31 -11.01
N GLU A 64 0.20 -21.51 -10.56
CA GLU A 64 -1.18 -21.79 -10.17
C GLU A 64 -1.56 -21.02 -8.90
N GLU A 65 -0.74 -21.01 -7.86
CA GLU A 65 -1.02 -20.28 -6.62
C GLU A 65 -1.12 -18.76 -6.85
N ILE A 66 -0.20 -18.17 -7.61
CA ILE A 66 -0.28 -16.75 -7.95
C ILE A 66 -1.49 -16.46 -8.84
N SER A 67 -1.85 -17.37 -9.76
CA SER A 67 -3.07 -17.23 -10.59
C SER A 67 -4.34 -17.28 -9.74
N VAL A 68 -4.36 -18.04 -8.64
CA VAL A 68 -5.46 -17.99 -7.67
C VAL A 68 -5.56 -16.60 -7.03
N CYS A 69 -4.43 -16.02 -6.62
CA CYS A 69 -4.42 -14.64 -6.08
C CYS A 69 -4.94 -13.63 -7.12
N LEU A 70 -4.53 -13.75 -8.38
CA LEU A 70 -4.99 -12.87 -9.47
C LEU A 70 -6.49 -13.01 -9.76
N ARG A 71 -7.03 -14.23 -9.77
CA ARG A 71 -8.48 -14.45 -9.91
C ARG A 71 -9.26 -13.85 -8.74
N THR A 72 -8.78 -14.06 -7.52
CA THR A 72 -9.37 -13.48 -6.32
C THR A 72 -9.31 -11.94 -6.36
N ALA A 73 -8.21 -11.37 -6.85
CA ALA A 73 -8.08 -9.93 -7.05
C ALA A 73 -9.13 -9.39 -8.03
N ALA A 74 -9.39 -10.12 -9.13
CA ALA A 74 -10.46 -9.76 -10.06
C ALA A 74 -11.84 -9.75 -9.38
N ASP A 75 -12.19 -10.79 -8.63
CA ASP A 75 -13.47 -10.93 -7.92
C ASP A 75 -13.66 -9.81 -6.87
N LEU A 76 -12.59 -9.47 -6.15
CA LEU A 76 -12.59 -8.41 -5.14
C LEU A 76 -12.37 -6.99 -5.73
N SER A 77 -12.03 -6.88 -7.02
CA SER A 77 -11.62 -5.63 -7.68
C SER A 77 -10.38 -5.01 -7.03
N VAL A 78 -9.42 -5.85 -6.64
CA VAL A 78 -8.13 -5.42 -6.07
C VAL A 78 -7.16 -5.12 -7.21
N PRO A 79 -6.49 -3.96 -7.20
CA PRO A 79 -5.66 -3.55 -8.33
C PRO A 79 -4.32 -4.28 -8.42
N TYR A 80 -3.82 -4.82 -7.30
CA TYR A 80 -2.46 -5.35 -7.21
C TYR A 80 -2.38 -6.72 -6.56
N VAL A 81 -1.49 -7.55 -7.08
CA VAL A 81 -1.03 -8.80 -6.42
C VAL A 81 0.49 -8.72 -6.25
N ARG A 82 0.95 -8.81 -5.00
CA ARG A 82 2.36 -8.86 -4.66
C ARG A 82 2.93 -10.24 -4.91
N VAL A 83 4.12 -10.28 -5.52
CA VAL A 83 5.00 -11.43 -5.61
C VAL A 83 6.39 -11.06 -5.09
N ARG A 84 7.10 -11.99 -4.49
CA ARG A 84 8.40 -11.75 -3.88
C ARG A 84 9.41 -12.85 -4.21
N ALA A 85 10.68 -12.50 -4.09
CA ALA A 85 11.79 -13.41 -4.18
C ALA A 85 12.73 -13.17 -3.01
N TYR A 86 13.05 -14.21 -2.25
CA TYR A 86 14.11 -14.16 -1.26
C TYR A 86 15.41 -14.68 -1.82
N ASP A 87 16.51 -14.44 -1.10
CA ASP A 87 17.80 -14.94 -1.48
C ASP A 87 17.80 -16.48 -1.52
N HIS A 88 18.17 -17.04 -2.65
CA HIS A 88 18.25 -18.48 -2.89
C HIS A 88 19.65 -18.80 -3.44
N PRO A 89 20.22 -19.98 -3.13
CA PRO A 89 21.49 -20.41 -3.72
C PRO A 89 21.44 -20.37 -5.25
N GLY A 90 22.50 -19.88 -5.86
CA GLY A 90 22.63 -19.84 -7.31
C GLY A 90 23.23 -18.55 -7.85
N ALA A 91 23.61 -18.56 -9.11
CA ALA A 91 24.14 -17.38 -9.78
C ALA A 91 23.03 -16.32 -9.98
N PRO A 92 23.31 -15.03 -9.74
CA PRO A 92 22.30 -13.98 -9.89
C PRO A 92 21.57 -13.99 -11.24
N GLN A 93 22.28 -14.25 -12.33
CA GLN A 93 21.69 -14.32 -13.68
C GLN A 93 20.66 -15.45 -13.79
N ALA A 94 20.95 -16.64 -13.22
CA ALA A 94 20.03 -17.77 -13.26
C ALA A 94 18.76 -17.50 -12.42
N GLN A 95 18.90 -16.82 -11.29
CA GLN A 95 17.75 -16.35 -10.48
C GLN A 95 16.89 -15.38 -11.27
N ASP A 96 17.49 -14.37 -11.91
CA ASP A 96 16.77 -13.39 -12.72
C ASP A 96 16.07 -14.05 -13.93
N ASP A 97 16.69 -15.04 -14.56
CA ASP A 97 16.08 -15.78 -15.66
C ASP A 97 14.89 -16.62 -15.20
N THR A 98 14.96 -17.22 -14.00
CA THR A 98 13.83 -17.93 -13.39
C THR A 98 12.67 -16.98 -13.09
N VAL A 99 12.94 -15.84 -12.48
CA VAL A 99 11.90 -14.86 -12.16
C VAL A 99 11.27 -14.32 -13.44
N LEU A 100 12.05 -13.97 -14.47
CA LEU A 100 11.53 -13.55 -15.77
C LEU A 100 10.60 -14.59 -16.39
N TYR A 101 11.02 -15.85 -16.38
CA TYR A 101 10.20 -16.95 -16.91
C TYR A 101 8.84 -17.04 -16.21
N LEU A 102 8.81 -16.96 -14.87
CA LEU A 102 7.57 -17.01 -14.10
C LEU A 102 6.69 -15.78 -14.38
N LEU A 103 7.27 -14.56 -14.38
CA LEU A 103 6.53 -13.34 -14.65
C LEU A 103 5.92 -13.36 -16.06
N GLN A 104 6.66 -13.79 -17.07
CA GLN A 104 6.14 -13.90 -18.45
C GLN A 104 4.94 -14.85 -18.57
N ARG A 105 4.87 -15.90 -17.76
CA ARG A 105 3.72 -16.81 -17.70
C ARG A 105 2.52 -16.20 -16.97
N LEU A 106 2.78 -15.37 -15.94
CA LEU A 106 1.75 -14.77 -15.09
C LEU A 106 1.14 -13.50 -15.67
N LEU A 107 1.89 -12.73 -16.46
CA LEU A 107 1.42 -11.46 -17.02
C LEU A 107 0.13 -11.57 -17.84
N PRO A 108 -0.07 -12.56 -18.71
CA PRO A 108 -1.36 -12.72 -19.41
C PRO A 108 -2.53 -12.99 -18.46
N VAL A 109 -2.29 -13.69 -17.34
CA VAL A 109 -3.31 -13.95 -16.31
C VAL A 109 -3.65 -12.68 -15.55
N ALA A 110 -2.63 -11.89 -15.19
CA ALA A 110 -2.80 -10.60 -14.53
C ALA A 110 -3.58 -9.62 -15.42
N GLN A 111 -3.24 -9.56 -16.71
CA GLN A 111 -3.95 -8.74 -17.68
C GLN A 111 -5.42 -9.15 -17.82
N ALA A 112 -5.70 -10.45 -17.91
CA ALA A 112 -7.08 -10.95 -17.97
C ALA A 112 -7.87 -10.66 -16.68
N ALA A 113 -7.20 -10.60 -15.53
CA ALA A 113 -7.75 -10.23 -14.23
C ALA A 113 -7.91 -8.70 -14.05
N ASN A 114 -7.44 -7.88 -14.98
CA ASN A 114 -7.32 -6.42 -14.85
C ASN A 114 -6.58 -6.03 -13.55
N CYS A 115 -5.50 -6.74 -13.25
CA CYS A 115 -4.69 -6.60 -12.06
C CYS A 115 -3.22 -6.48 -12.46
N GLU A 116 -2.44 -5.64 -11.76
CA GLU A 116 -1.00 -5.49 -11.99
C GLU A 116 -0.23 -6.35 -10.97
N LEU A 117 0.77 -7.08 -11.45
CA LEU A 117 1.70 -7.77 -10.57
C LEU A 117 2.71 -6.78 -10.00
N LEU A 118 2.99 -6.88 -8.70
CA LEU A 118 4.02 -6.08 -8.05
C LEU A 118 5.14 -6.97 -7.56
N LEU A 119 6.36 -6.75 -8.10
CA LEU A 119 7.54 -7.40 -7.55
C LEU A 119 8.10 -6.57 -6.40
N GLU A 120 8.24 -7.20 -5.24
CA GLU A 120 8.70 -6.53 -4.04
C GLU A 120 10.20 -6.27 -4.05
N THR A 121 10.62 -5.12 -3.49
CA THR A 121 12.03 -4.79 -3.28
C THR A 121 12.62 -5.54 -2.07
N ALA A 122 12.58 -6.87 -2.09
CA ALA A 122 13.06 -7.76 -1.03
C ALA A 122 14.09 -8.76 -1.57
N GLY A 123 14.85 -9.36 -0.69
CA GLY A 123 15.86 -10.35 -1.03
C GLY A 123 16.86 -9.87 -2.09
N PRO A 124 17.01 -10.58 -3.24
CA PRO A 124 17.92 -10.16 -4.30
C PRO A 124 17.52 -8.82 -4.94
N TYR A 125 16.25 -8.45 -4.88
CA TYR A 125 15.70 -7.22 -5.47
C TYR A 125 15.64 -6.04 -4.50
N ALA A 126 16.16 -6.20 -3.28
CA ALA A 126 16.53 -5.08 -2.43
C ALA A 126 17.71 -4.26 -3.05
N ASP A 127 18.51 -4.86 -3.96
CA ASP A 127 19.34 -4.14 -4.95
C ASP A 127 18.41 -3.61 -6.06
N THR A 128 17.97 -2.35 -5.92
CA THR A 128 16.99 -1.78 -6.83
C THR A 128 17.52 -1.56 -8.24
N ALA A 129 18.84 -1.45 -8.42
CA ALA A 129 19.45 -1.42 -9.74
C ALA A 129 19.35 -2.80 -10.45
N ARG A 130 19.44 -3.92 -9.68
CA ARG A 130 19.20 -5.25 -10.21
C ARG A 130 17.74 -5.42 -10.61
N LEU A 131 16.80 -4.98 -9.74
CA LEU A 131 15.38 -5.01 -10.06
C LEU A 131 15.08 -4.20 -11.33
N ARG A 132 15.65 -3.01 -11.45
CA ARG A 132 15.47 -2.18 -12.65
C ARG A 132 15.91 -2.91 -13.92
N ARG A 133 17.08 -3.55 -13.91
CA ARG A 133 17.54 -4.35 -15.07
C ARG A 133 16.60 -5.51 -15.41
N LEU A 134 16.00 -6.15 -14.40
CA LEU A 134 15.00 -7.19 -14.60
C LEU A 134 13.75 -6.64 -15.30
N LEU A 135 13.22 -5.50 -14.82
CA LEU A 135 12.05 -4.84 -15.40
C LEU A 135 12.31 -4.38 -16.84
N ASP A 136 13.50 -3.84 -17.11
CA ASP A 136 13.90 -3.44 -18.47
C ASP A 136 13.98 -4.64 -19.42
N ARG A 137 14.39 -5.82 -18.94
CA ARG A 137 14.37 -7.08 -19.73
C ARG A 137 12.96 -7.58 -19.99
N LEU A 138 12.07 -7.42 -19.03
CA LEU A 138 10.67 -7.84 -19.16
C LEU A 138 9.90 -6.93 -20.15
N ALA A 139 10.22 -5.63 -20.18
CA ALA A 139 9.73 -4.63 -21.13
C ALA A 139 8.24 -4.65 -21.38
N CYS A 140 7.42 -4.68 -20.31
CA CYS A 140 5.96 -4.71 -20.40
C CYS A 140 5.31 -3.77 -19.38
N ASP A 141 4.05 -3.39 -19.62
CA ASP A 141 3.28 -2.46 -18.80
C ASP A 141 2.50 -3.13 -17.66
N GLY A 142 2.47 -4.46 -17.60
CA GLY A 142 1.65 -5.22 -16.64
C GLY A 142 2.34 -5.52 -15.32
N ILE A 143 3.50 -4.91 -15.04
CA ILE A 143 4.27 -5.12 -13.82
C ILE A 143 4.70 -3.81 -13.19
N GLY A 144 4.47 -3.69 -11.90
CA GLY A 144 4.95 -2.62 -11.05
C GLY A 144 5.87 -3.10 -9.94
N VAL A 145 6.15 -2.22 -9.02
CA VAL A 145 6.99 -2.46 -7.85
C VAL A 145 6.20 -2.18 -6.58
N LEU A 146 6.28 -3.10 -5.64
CA LEU A 146 6.02 -2.85 -4.24
C LEU A 146 7.35 -2.44 -3.61
N TRP A 147 7.44 -1.20 -3.17
CA TRP A 147 8.61 -0.71 -2.46
C TRP A 147 8.48 -1.02 -0.96
N ASP A 148 9.17 -2.07 -0.49
CA ASP A 148 9.45 -2.23 0.93
C ASP A 148 10.50 -1.17 1.33
N LEU A 149 10.09 -0.21 2.16
CA LEU A 149 10.95 0.90 2.57
C LEU A 149 12.13 0.46 3.43
N TYR A 150 12.05 -0.73 4.03
CA TYR A 150 13.10 -1.28 4.89
C TYR A 150 14.25 -1.89 4.07
N ALA A 151 13.96 -2.84 3.17
CA ALA A 151 15.01 -3.71 2.64
C ALA A 151 16.09 -2.99 1.80
N PRO A 152 15.79 -2.14 0.82
CA PRO A 152 16.83 -1.40 0.10
C PRO A 152 17.65 -0.51 1.04
N CYS A 153 17.00 0.17 1.97
CA CYS A 153 17.63 1.14 2.85
C CYS A 153 18.51 0.48 3.92
N MET A 154 17.98 -0.54 4.60
CA MET A 154 18.62 -1.11 5.78
C MET A 154 19.50 -2.33 5.45
N GLU A 155 19.13 -3.15 4.49
CA GLU A 155 19.91 -4.35 4.11
C GLU A 155 20.97 -4.05 3.07
N LYS A 156 20.69 -3.13 2.14
CA LYS A 156 21.64 -2.75 1.07
C LYS A 156 22.27 -1.39 1.28
N ALA A 157 21.91 -0.68 2.36
CA ALA A 157 22.35 0.68 2.63
C ALA A 157 22.13 1.65 1.45
N GLU A 158 21.08 1.40 0.65
CA GLU A 158 20.76 2.20 -0.50
C GLU A 158 20.02 3.48 -0.07
N PRO A 159 20.50 4.67 -0.47
CA PRO A 159 19.78 5.91 -0.20
C PRO A 159 18.40 5.91 -0.86
N PRO A 160 17.33 6.37 -0.20
CA PRO A 160 15.97 6.39 -0.76
C PRO A 160 15.87 7.11 -2.13
N GLN A 161 16.68 8.14 -2.34
CA GLN A 161 16.71 8.85 -3.62
C GLN A 161 17.28 7.99 -4.76
N GLN A 162 18.18 7.04 -4.45
CA GLN A 162 18.69 6.08 -5.45
C GLN A 162 17.58 5.10 -5.84
N THR A 163 16.81 4.59 -4.89
CA THR A 163 15.62 3.76 -5.17
C THR A 163 14.64 4.50 -6.08
N VAL A 164 14.35 5.77 -5.78
CA VAL A 164 13.49 6.61 -6.63
C VAL A 164 14.06 6.76 -8.04
N THR A 165 15.37 6.98 -8.18
CA THR A 165 16.03 7.08 -9.48
C THR A 165 15.90 5.79 -10.29
N ASN A 166 16.02 4.65 -9.63
CA ASN A 166 15.94 3.34 -10.28
C ASN A 166 14.50 2.94 -10.60
N LEU A 167 13.57 3.13 -9.66
CA LEU A 167 12.27 2.49 -9.67
C LEU A 167 11.07 3.45 -9.60
N GLY A 168 11.26 4.77 -9.42
CA GLY A 168 10.18 5.71 -9.12
C GLY A 168 8.98 5.62 -10.07
N ALA A 169 9.22 5.39 -11.37
CA ALA A 169 8.16 5.23 -12.36
C ALA A 169 7.36 3.92 -12.22
N PHE A 170 7.89 2.93 -11.50
CA PHE A 170 7.29 1.60 -11.33
C PHE A 170 6.61 1.43 -9.98
N VAL A 171 6.84 2.30 -9.00
CA VAL A 171 6.26 2.17 -7.65
C VAL A 171 4.74 2.33 -7.72
N ARG A 172 4.02 1.30 -7.25
CA ARG A 172 2.56 1.26 -7.17
C ARG A 172 2.05 1.11 -5.76
N HIS A 173 2.83 0.45 -4.91
CA HIS A 173 2.46 0.17 -3.54
C HIS A 173 3.68 0.24 -2.63
N VAL A 174 3.45 0.46 -1.32
CA VAL A 174 4.53 0.70 -0.35
C VAL A 174 4.25 -0.06 0.93
N HIS A 175 5.25 -0.82 1.39
CA HIS A 175 5.30 -1.38 2.72
C HIS A 175 6.24 -0.58 3.62
N ILE A 176 5.84 -0.42 4.89
CA ILE A 176 6.65 0.25 5.91
C ILE A 176 6.67 -0.56 7.19
N ARG A 177 7.83 -0.64 7.79
CA ARG A 177 8.10 -1.18 9.12
C ARG A 177 9.35 -0.52 9.68
N ASP A 178 9.55 -0.62 10.99
CA ASP A 178 10.75 -0.07 11.62
C ASP A 178 11.58 -1.18 12.27
N PHE A 179 12.89 -0.98 12.37
CA PHE A 179 13.84 -1.99 12.79
C PHE A 179 14.82 -1.40 13.78
N ALA A 180 15.03 -2.09 14.89
CA ALA A 180 15.98 -1.74 15.94
C ALA A 180 17.27 -2.56 15.79
N PRO A 181 18.38 -1.99 15.29
CA PRO A 181 19.64 -2.71 15.06
C PRO A 181 20.25 -3.31 16.34
N GLU A 182 20.01 -2.66 17.48
CA GLU A 182 20.56 -3.11 18.76
C GLU A 182 19.96 -4.45 19.22
N SER A 183 18.67 -4.66 18.98
CA SER A 183 17.97 -5.92 19.31
C SER A 183 17.93 -6.89 18.13
N GLY A 184 18.18 -6.41 16.91
CA GLY A 184 18.08 -7.22 15.70
C GLY A 184 16.63 -7.60 15.35
N THR A 185 15.62 -6.83 15.82
CA THR A 185 14.20 -7.11 15.64
C THR A 185 13.46 -5.93 15.06
N PHE A 186 12.31 -6.19 14.45
CA PHE A 186 11.36 -5.13 14.10
C PHE A 186 10.72 -4.57 15.37
N CYS A 187 10.40 -3.28 15.36
CA CYS A 187 9.91 -2.52 16.50
C CYS A 187 8.77 -1.57 16.10
N LEU A 188 8.22 -0.87 17.07
CA LEU A 188 7.18 0.13 16.78
C LEU A 188 7.74 1.28 15.94
N MET A 189 6.92 1.84 15.07
CA MET A 189 7.32 2.94 14.19
C MET A 189 7.89 4.13 14.98
N GLY A 190 9.10 4.54 14.63
CA GLY A 190 9.83 5.64 15.26
C GLY A 190 10.72 5.22 16.44
N GLU A 191 10.76 3.94 16.80
CA GLU A 191 11.64 3.39 17.82
C GLU A 191 12.89 2.73 17.23
N GLY A 192 12.92 2.57 15.89
CA GLY A 192 14.01 1.96 15.13
C GLY A 192 14.91 2.97 14.42
N ALA A 193 15.68 2.44 13.49
CA ALA A 193 16.66 3.20 12.72
C ALA A 193 16.23 3.47 11.26
N VAL A 194 15.04 3.04 10.85
CA VAL A 194 14.55 3.28 9.49
C VAL A 194 14.30 4.78 9.29
N PRO A 195 14.92 5.44 8.30
CA PRO A 195 14.86 6.90 8.13
C PRO A 195 13.52 7.32 7.50
N THR A 196 12.42 7.11 8.21
CA THR A 196 11.04 7.29 7.72
C THR A 196 10.82 8.66 7.08
N GLN A 197 11.33 9.74 7.68
CA GLN A 197 11.15 11.09 7.12
C GLN A 197 11.80 11.23 5.73
N THR A 198 13.00 10.68 5.54
CA THR A 198 13.70 10.71 4.25
C THR A 198 12.97 9.86 3.22
N LEU A 199 12.46 8.69 3.63
CA LEU A 199 11.69 7.78 2.78
C LEU A 199 10.37 8.41 2.33
N ILE A 200 9.63 9.06 3.23
CA ILE A 200 8.41 9.80 2.88
C ILE A 200 8.75 10.95 1.92
N GLY A 201 9.82 11.70 2.16
CA GLY A 201 10.27 12.75 1.23
C GLY A 201 10.63 12.20 -0.16
N ALA A 202 11.19 10.99 -0.23
CA ALA A 202 11.46 10.33 -1.50
C ALA A 202 10.16 9.94 -2.23
N LEU A 203 9.16 9.41 -1.53
CA LEU A 203 7.83 9.13 -2.09
C LEU A 203 7.12 10.41 -2.59
N GLU A 204 7.24 11.51 -1.84
CA GLU A 204 6.71 12.81 -2.26
C GLU A 204 7.36 13.31 -3.56
N SER A 205 8.66 13.06 -3.74
CA SER A 205 9.40 13.51 -4.93
C SER A 205 8.91 12.86 -6.24
N ILE A 206 8.24 11.71 -6.15
CA ILE A 206 7.60 11.01 -7.28
C ILE A 206 6.08 11.21 -7.31
N ASN A 207 5.55 12.11 -6.49
CA ASN A 207 4.11 12.34 -6.34
C ASN A 207 3.32 11.05 -6.01
N TYR A 208 3.90 10.17 -5.19
CA TYR A 208 3.22 8.96 -4.76
C TYR A 208 1.93 9.30 -4.00
N ALA A 209 0.81 8.75 -4.46
CA ALA A 209 -0.52 8.99 -3.88
C ALA A 209 -1.24 7.68 -3.49
N GLY A 210 -0.53 6.55 -3.53
CA GLY A 210 -1.05 5.24 -3.14
C GLY A 210 -1.05 5.01 -1.63
N HIS A 211 -1.40 3.80 -1.23
CA HIS A 211 -1.38 3.39 0.17
C HIS A 211 0.05 3.16 0.66
N ILE A 212 0.28 3.49 1.93
CA ILE A 212 1.46 3.07 2.70
C ILE A 212 0.96 2.03 3.69
N CYS A 213 1.29 0.78 3.47
CA CYS A 213 0.83 -0.32 4.28
C CYS A 213 1.83 -0.65 5.38
N PHE A 214 1.36 -0.73 6.60
CA PHE A 214 2.16 -1.12 7.74
C PHE A 214 2.21 -2.64 7.83
N GLU A 215 3.41 -3.18 7.73
CA GLU A 215 3.67 -4.60 7.89
C GLU A 215 4.04 -4.89 9.36
N TRP A 216 3.33 -5.81 9.98
CA TRP A 216 3.55 -6.20 11.36
C TRP A 216 3.27 -7.68 11.59
N ASP A 217 4.21 -8.36 12.25
CA ASP A 217 4.03 -9.72 12.77
C ASP A 217 4.11 -9.68 14.30
N PRO A 218 3.10 -10.19 15.01
CA PRO A 218 3.09 -10.23 16.48
C PRO A 218 4.29 -10.97 17.10
N THR A 219 4.96 -11.82 16.33
CA THR A 219 6.15 -12.55 16.83
C THR A 219 7.40 -11.66 16.92
N TRP A 220 7.40 -10.51 16.24
CA TRP A 220 8.55 -9.59 16.25
C TRP A 220 8.74 -8.88 17.60
N LEU A 221 7.64 -8.58 18.28
CA LEU A 221 7.63 -7.92 19.58
C LEU A 221 6.51 -8.53 20.44
N PRO A 222 6.75 -9.69 21.08
CA PRO A 222 5.72 -10.40 21.86
C PRO A 222 5.11 -9.58 23.00
N GLU A 223 5.86 -8.60 23.54
CA GLU A 223 5.39 -7.69 24.58
C GLU A 223 4.32 -6.71 24.07
N ALA A 224 4.31 -6.41 22.78
CA ALA A 224 3.30 -5.57 22.11
C ALA A 224 2.24 -6.45 21.43
N ALA A 225 1.75 -7.48 22.12
CA ALA A 225 0.79 -8.45 21.57
C ALA A 225 -0.60 -7.85 21.27
N ASP A 226 -0.92 -6.67 21.82
CA ASP A 226 -2.19 -5.99 21.52
C ASP A 226 -2.10 -5.22 20.20
N MET A 227 -2.60 -5.83 19.14
CA MET A 227 -2.64 -5.25 17.79
C MET A 227 -3.37 -3.90 17.75
N HIS A 228 -4.34 -3.66 18.63
CA HIS A 228 -5.00 -2.35 18.70
C HIS A 228 -4.04 -1.24 19.13
N LEU A 229 -3.14 -1.53 20.04
CA LEU A 229 -2.11 -0.57 20.47
C LEU A 229 -1.07 -0.34 19.36
N VAL A 230 -0.60 -1.40 18.71
CA VAL A 230 0.38 -1.34 17.62
C VAL A 230 -0.14 -0.51 16.45
N PHE A 231 -1.36 -0.78 15.98
CA PHE A 231 -1.95 -0.01 14.88
C PHE A 231 -2.33 1.41 15.28
N ALA A 232 -2.77 1.65 16.51
CA ALA A 232 -3.02 3.00 17.00
C ALA A 232 -1.72 3.81 17.09
N HIS A 233 -0.62 3.18 17.51
CA HIS A 233 0.71 3.78 17.51
C HIS A 233 1.15 4.14 16.09
N PHE A 234 1.09 3.17 15.15
CA PHE A 234 1.40 3.40 13.74
C PHE A 234 0.61 4.59 13.17
N ARG A 235 -0.71 4.60 13.38
CA ARG A 235 -1.57 5.68 12.91
C ARG A 235 -1.19 7.04 13.48
N SER A 236 -0.91 7.09 14.79
CA SER A 236 -0.44 8.30 15.47
C SER A 236 0.91 8.76 14.93
N TYR A 237 1.84 7.82 14.73
CA TYR A 237 3.17 8.12 14.18
C TYR A 237 3.06 8.68 12.75
N MET A 238 2.30 8.06 11.87
CA MET A 238 2.16 8.46 10.48
C MET A 238 1.36 9.75 10.28
N SER A 239 0.50 10.13 11.23
CA SER A 239 -0.28 11.36 11.15
C SER A 239 0.55 12.64 11.00
N ARG A 240 1.81 12.62 11.41
CA ARG A 240 2.78 13.73 11.23
C ARG A 240 3.18 13.96 9.77
N TYR A 241 3.06 12.92 8.95
CA TYR A 241 3.37 12.97 7.51
C TYR A 241 2.14 13.18 6.64
N GLU A 242 0.95 13.10 7.22
CA GLU A 242 -0.27 13.41 6.47
C GLU A 242 -0.25 14.88 6.08
N LYS A 243 -0.30 15.14 4.78
CA LYS A 243 -0.58 16.49 4.30
C LYS A 243 -1.92 16.87 4.88
N LYS A 244 -1.97 17.98 5.61
CA LYS A 244 -3.21 18.54 6.08
C LYS A 244 -4.01 19.02 4.86
N ALA A 245 -4.61 18.10 4.14
CA ALA A 245 -5.36 18.32 2.91
C ALA A 245 -6.43 19.43 3.09
N VAL A 246 -6.94 19.59 4.31
CA VAL A 246 -7.84 20.68 4.68
C VAL A 246 -7.19 22.06 4.54
N GLN A 247 -5.89 22.21 4.84
CA GLN A 247 -5.22 23.50 4.66
C GLN A 247 -4.93 23.81 3.19
N GLU A 248 -4.57 22.84 2.36
CA GLU A 248 -4.32 23.07 0.93
C GLU A 248 -5.60 23.30 0.13
N ILE A 249 -6.68 22.61 0.40
CA ILE A 249 -7.99 22.89 -0.24
C ILE A 249 -8.45 24.32 0.10
N TYR A 250 -8.24 24.75 1.32
CA TYR A 250 -8.50 26.16 1.70
C TYR A 250 -7.47 27.11 1.08
N TYR A 251 -6.17 26.80 1.11
CA TYR A 251 -5.12 27.65 0.56
C TYR A 251 -5.20 27.79 -0.97
N ASN A 252 -5.46 26.73 -1.72
CA ASN A 252 -5.60 26.80 -3.17
C ASN A 252 -6.86 27.52 -3.63
N LYS A 253 -7.94 27.48 -2.85
CA LYS A 253 -9.13 28.32 -3.07
C LYS A 253 -8.89 29.80 -2.74
N LEU A 254 -7.92 30.10 -1.88
CA LEU A 254 -7.46 31.45 -1.53
C LEU A 254 -6.87 32.22 -2.71
N HIS A 255 -6.12 31.55 -3.57
CA HIS A 255 -5.42 32.17 -4.71
C HIS A 255 -6.31 32.32 -5.95
N THR A 256 -7.52 31.79 -5.95
CA THR A 256 -8.46 31.88 -7.08
C THR A 256 -9.48 33.01 -6.98
N GLY A 257 -9.28 33.97 -6.04
CA GLY A 257 -10.14 35.15 -5.90
C GLY A 257 -11.52 34.87 -5.29
N ARG A 258 -11.77 33.67 -4.76
CA ARG A 258 -12.99 33.34 -4.01
C ARG A 258 -12.83 33.70 -2.53
N ARG A 259 -13.89 34.23 -1.91
CA ARG A 259 -13.90 34.68 -0.50
C ARG A 259 -13.42 33.57 0.46
N ILE A 260 -12.51 33.96 1.33
CA ILE A 260 -11.94 33.14 2.38
C ILE A 260 -12.63 33.46 3.69
N TRP A 261 -13.07 32.44 4.40
CA TRP A 261 -13.54 32.59 5.76
C TRP A 261 -12.35 32.58 6.71
N PRO A 262 -12.18 33.59 7.58
CA PRO A 262 -11.16 33.56 8.62
C PRO A 262 -11.35 32.33 9.51
N LYS A 263 -10.27 31.64 9.80
CA LYS A 263 -10.27 30.37 10.59
C LYS A 263 -10.96 30.55 11.96
N GLU A 264 -10.84 31.74 12.53
CA GLU A 264 -11.46 32.14 13.81
C GLU A 264 -12.98 32.15 13.75
N VAL A 265 -13.56 32.44 12.61
CA VAL A 265 -15.03 32.48 12.42
C VAL A 265 -15.58 31.05 12.39
N LEU A 266 -14.89 30.13 11.67
CA LEU A 266 -15.31 28.73 11.56
C LEU A 266 -15.21 27.97 12.90
N ILE A 267 -14.34 28.43 13.82
CA ILE A 267 -14.13 27.77 15.13
C ILE A 267 -15.15 28.30 16.16
N ARG A 268 -15.71 29.47 15.98
CA ARG A 268 -16.58 30.15 16.95
C ARG A 268 -18.07 29.99 16.68
N GLU A 269 -18.43 29.51 15.48
CA GLU A 269 -19.82 29.33 15.09
C GLU A 269 -20.17 27.85 15.00
N THR A 270 -21.34 27.45 15.46
CA THR A 270 -21.90 26.15 15.22
C THR A 270 -22.31 25.99 13.75
N PHE A 271 -22.39 24.76 13.24
CA PHE A 271 -22.81 24.50 11.86
C PHE A 271 -24.15 25.18 11.48
N PRO A 272 -25.21 25.17 12.32
CA PRO A 272 -26.42 25.97 12.06
C PRO A 272 -26.17 27.45 11.91
N GLN A 273 -25.39 28.07 12.79
CA GLN A 273 -25.06 29.49 12.72
C GLN A 273 -24.30 29.87 11.44
N VAL A 274 -23.42 29.01 10.98
CA VAL A 274 -22.74 29.18 9.68
C VAL A 274 -23.72 29.13 8.53
N LEU A 275 -24.67 28.19 8.56
CA LEU A 275 -25.72 28.07 7.53
C LEU A 275 -26.64 29.30 7.51
N ASP A 276 -27.08 29.75 8.69
CA ASP A 276 -27.95 30.96 8.80
C ASP A 276 -27.25 32.19 8.21
N ARG A 277 -25.98 32.40 8.59
CA ARG A 277 -25.20 33.53 8.07
C ARG A 277 -24.93 33.44 6.58
N VAL A 278 -24.66 32.21 6.04
CA VAL A 278 -24.48 32.01 4.60
C VAL A 278 -25.78 32.28 3.85
N ALA A 279 -26.92 31.87 4.40
CA ALA A 279 -28.24 32.14 3.82
C ALA A 279 -28.59 33.64 3.81
N GLU A 280 -28.21 34.37 4.84
CA GLU A 280 -28.39 35.84 4.90
C GLU A 280 -27.45 36.57 3.92
N GLU A 281 -26.20 36.14 3.79
CA GLU A 281 -25.19 36.76 2.93
C GLU A 281 -25.39 36.44 1.44
N PHE A 282 -25.99 35.27 1.13
CA PHE A 282 -26.22 34.79 -0.23
C PHE A 282 -27.64 34.22 -0.43
N PRO A 283 -28.67 35.05 -0.31
CA PRO A 283 -30.09 34.60 -0.29
C PRO A 283 -30.54 33.92 -1.60
N ASP A 284 -29.86 34.22 -2.70
CA ASP A 284 -30.21 33.65 -4.02
C ASP A 284 -29.39 32.39 -4.37
N GLN A 285 -28.52 31.90 -3.48
CA GLN A 285 -27.72 30.70 -3.70
C GLN A 285 -28.41 29.45 -3.12
N ILE A 286 -28.56 28.44 -3.96
CA ILE A 286 -29.11 27.15 -3.55
C ILE A 286 -28.01 26.37 -2.81
N ALA A 287 -28.13 26.24 -1.48
CA ALA A 287 -27.20 25.46 -0.66
C ALA A 287 -27.35 23.95 -0.87
N PHE A 288 -28.58 23.47 -1.09
CA PHE A 288 -28.88 22.05 -1.35
C PHE A 288 -29.95 21.93 -2.45
N LYS A 289 -29.70 21.05 -3.41
CA LYS A 289 -30.69 20.67 -4.42
C LYS A 289 -30.98 19.18 -4.30
N TYR A 290 -32.20 18.86 -3.88
CA TYR A 290 -32.70 17.49 -3.97
C TYR A 290 -33.28 17.27 -5.36
N THR A 291 -32.80 16.24 -6.06
CA THR A 291 -33.51 15.68 -7.23
C THR A 291 -34.38 14.54 -6.72
N THR A 292 -35.68 14.68 -6.84
CA THR A 292 -36.66 13.61 -6.68
C THR A 292 -36.55 12.64 -7.85
#